data_cccc7ef731316df1dcdc94b29ea72d71
#
_entry.id   cccc7ef731316df1dcdc94b29ea72d71
#
_cell.length_a   1.000
_cell.length_b   1.000
_cell.length_c   1.000
_cell.angle_alpha   90.00
_cell.angle_beta   90.00
_cell.angle_gamma   90.00
#
_symmetry.space_group_name_H-M   'P 1'
#
loop_
_entity.id
_entity.type
_entity.pdbx_description
1 polymer ?
#
loop_
_entity_poly.entity_id
_entity_poly.type
_entity_poly.pdbx_seq_one_letter_code
_entity_poly.pdbx_strand_id
1 'polypeptide(L)'
;MLQHRRFQTNQPRDNPIDQLRWLPPPHGWYKVNADGAVLSNHKWAGIGVIARDDQGRVVASMSQRLQAPLAALEIEAKAIEAAAMFARDIGIQNVDFESDNLQVCSALQGETEASTTIANIIAGTLFHMHQIRHVEVRHTRREGNKAAHGLAKRAQSIDDFVSWVEGTPPFINSVILSDVNRAFQE
;
A
#
# COMPACT_ATOMS: atom_id res chain seq x y z
N MET A 1 24.95 -12.42 7.36
CA MET A 1 23.78 -12.97 8.08
C MET A 1 22.82 -11.83 8.36
N LEU A 2 21.83 -11.61 7.46
CA LEU A 2 20.82 -10.57 7.65
C LEU A 2 19.86 -11.05 8.73
N GLN A 3 19.94 -10.46 9.91
CA GLN A 3 18.96 -10.70 10.97
C GLN A 3 17.59 -10.26 10.45
N HIS A 4 16.65 -11.19 10.34
CA HIS A 4 15.24 -10.92 10.08
C HIS A 4 14.72 -10.07 11.25
N ARG A 5 14.70 -8.75 11.10
CA ARG A 5 13.86 -7.91 11.94
C ARG A 5 12.43 -8.31 11.62
N ARG A 6 11.78 -9.05 12.52
CA ARG A 6 10.33 -9.21 12.49
C ARG A 6 9.74 -7.81 12.67
N PHE A 7 9.00 -7.34 11.69
CA PHE A 7 8.20 -6.14 11.83
C PHE A 7 7.15 -6.43 12.90
N GLN A 8 7.24 -5.72 14.05
CA GLN A 8 6.34 -5.97 15.17
C GLN A 8 4.95 -5.47 14.81
N THR A 9 3.99 -6.38 14.74
CA THR A 9 2.56 -6.05 14.78
C THR A 9 2.20 -5.67 16.20
N ASN A 10 2.31 -4.40 16.58
CA ASN A 10 1.76 -3.91 17.83
C ASN A 10 0.27 -3.62 17.64
N GLN A 11 -0.53 -4.47 18.22
CA GLN A 11 -1.99 -4.58 18.33
C GLN A 11 -2.70 -5.22 17.13
N PRO A 12 -3.30 -6.40 17.35
CA PRO A 12 -4.30 -6.92 16.42
C PRO A 12 -5.49 -5.94 16.41
N ARG A 13 -5.96 -5.56 15.24
CA ARG A 13 -7.31 -5.01 15.08
C ARG A 13 -8.28 -6.19 15.27
N ASP A 14 -8.56 -6.55 16.52
CA ASP A 14 -9.40 -7.70 16.86
C ASP A 14 -10.88 -7.48 16.53
N ASN A 15 -11.25 -6.27 16.11
CA ASN A 15 -12.62 -5.98 15.72
C ASN A 15 -12.80 -6.16 14.21
N PRO A 16 -13.62 -7.14 13.75
CA PRO A 16 -13.90 -7.34 12.33
C PRO A 16 -14.45 -6.09 11.62
N ILE A 17 -15.10 -5.18 12.35
CA ILE A 17 -15.65 -3.92 11.81
C ILE A 17 -14.52 -2.96 11.42
N ASP A 18 -13.42 -2.93 12.16
CA ASP A 18 -12.29 -2.04 11.90
C ASP A 18 -11.52 -2.41 10.62
N GLN A 19 -11.64 -3.65 10.15
CA GLN A 19 -11.09 -4.09 8.87
C GLN A 19 -11.93 -3.65 7.67
N LEU A 20 -13.17 -3.18 7.89
CA LEU A 20 -14.10 -2.78 6.83
C LEU A 20 -14.00 -1.29 6.47
N ARG A 21 -13.07 -0.56 7.04
CA ARG A 21 -12.87 0.87 6.81
C ARG A 21 -11.38 1.23 6.89
N TRP A 22 -11.03 2.32 6.25
CA TRP A 22 -9.73 2.93 6.49
C TRP A 22 -9.70 3.51 7.91
N LEU A 23 -8.60 3.28 8.63
CA LEU A 23 -8.35 3.88 9.94
C LEU A 23 -7.03 4.63 9.91
N PRO A 24 -6.93 5.80 10.59
CA PRO A 24 -5.70 6.56 10.65
C PRO A 24 -4.59 5.76 11.34
N PRO A 25 -3.33 6.02 11.01
CA PRO A 25 -2.19 5.49 11.74
C PRO A 25 -2.07 6.20 13.10
N PRO A 26 -1.23 5.70 14.03
CA PRO A 26 -0.89 6.40 15.26
C PRO A 26 -0.30 7.79 15.00
N HIS A 27 -0.39 8.69 15.99
CA HIS A 27 0.20 10.02 15.87
C HIS A 27 1.68 9.98 15.49
N GLY A 28 2.07 10.79 14.50
CA GLY A 28 3.43 10.84 13.96
C GLY A 28 3.80 9.70 13.02
N TRP A 29 2.84 8.85 12.67
CA TRP A 29 2.99 7.81 11.66
C TRP A 29 2.24 8.16 10.39
N TYR A 30 2.66 7.54 9.30
CA TYR A 30 2.01 7.63 8.00
C TYR A 30 1.49 6.27 7.60
N LYS A 31 0.27 6.23 7.10
CA LYS A 31 -0.29 5.03 6.49
C LYS A 31 -0.09 5.06 5.00
N VAL A 32 0.51 4.00 4.48
CA VAL A 32 0.74 3.82 3.04
C VAL A 32 -0.06 2.61 2.57
N ASN A 33 -1.13 2.89 1.82
CA ASN A 33 -1.94 1.88 1.18
C ASN A 33 -1.42 1.61 -0.24
N ALA A 34 -1.34 0.34 -0.60
CA ALA A 34 -0.95 -0.11 -1.94
C ALA A 34 -1.98 -1.08 -2.52
N ASP A 35 -2.19 -1.00 -3.82
CA ASP A 35 -3.05 -1.91 -4.57
C ASP A 35 -2.52 -2.13 -5.99
N GLY A 36 -2.75 -3.31 -6.51
CA GLY A 36 -2.43 -3.71 -7.87
C GLY A 36 -3.70 -3.99 -8.68
N ALA A 37 -3.68 -3.68 -9.95
CA ALA A 37 -4.79 -3.95 -10.85
C ALA A 37 -4.31 -4.58 -12.16
N VAL A 38 -5.01 -5.61 -12.62
CA VAL A 38 -4.88 -6.13 -13.98
C VAL A 38 -5.62 -5.19 -14.92
N LEU A 39 -4.95 -4.72 -15.96
CA LEU A 39 -5.49 -3.80 -16.94
C LEU A 39 -5.54 -4.44 -18.35
N SER A 40 -6.51 -4.03 -19.17
CA SER A 40 -6.61 -4.34 -20.60
C SER A 40 -6.21 -5.78 -20.97
N ASN A 41 -7.08 -6.76 -20.64
CA ASN A 41 -6.89 -8.17 -21.01
C ASN A 41 -5.51 -8.75 -20.64
N HIS A 42 -5.04 -8.45 -19.42
CA HIS A 42 -3.77 -8.95 -18.85
C HIS A 42 -2.49 -8.49 -19.56
N LYS A 43 -2.55 -7.47 -20.42
CA LYS A 43 -1.35 -6.92 -21.09
C LYS A 43 -0.61 -5.90 -20.23
N TRP A 44 -1.29 -5.28 -19.28
CA TRP A 44 -0.78 -4.20 -18.46
C TRP A 44 -1.14 -4.44 -17.00
N ALA A 45 -0.30 -3.96 -16.11
CA ALA A 45 -0.58 -3.87 -14.69
C ALA A 45 -0.66 -2.41 -14.26
N GLY A 46 -1.57 -2.11 -13.35
CA GLY A 46 -1.67 -0.81 -12.69
C GLY A 46 -1.26 -0.93 -11.22
N ILE A 47 -0.47 0.02 -10.76
CA ILE A 47 -0.08 0.17 -9.36
C ILE A 47 -0.64 1.48 -8.84
N GLY A 48 -1.26 1.46 -7.66
CA GLY A 48 -1.71 2.62 -6.92
C GLY A 48 -1.13 2.64 -5.53
N VAL A 49 -0.57 3.77 -5.13
CA VAL A 49 -0.01 3.99 -3.79
C VAL A 49 -0.49 5.33 -3.26
N ILE A 50 -0.88 5.37 -1.98
CA ILE A 50 -1.26 6.59 -1.31
C ILE A 50 -0.71 6.62 0.12
N ALA A 51 -0.04 7.72 0.46
CA ALA A 51 0.45 8.00 1.81
C ALA A 51 -0.43 9.06 2.47
N ARG A 52 -0.93 8.76 3.67
CA ARG A 52 -1.77 9.65 4.49
C ARG A 52 -1.21 9.78 5.90
N ASP A 53 -1.35 10.96 6.48
CA ASP A 53 -0.98 11.21 7.87
C ASP A 53 -2.05 10.72 8.87
N ASP A 54 -1.81 10.95 10.15
CA ASP A 54 -2.70 10.58 11.25
C ASP A 54 -4.03 11.36 11.28
N GLN A 55 -4.15 12.42 10.48
CA GLN A 55 -5.40 13.18 10.28
C GLN A 55 -6.13 12.75 8.99
N GLY A 56 -5.60 11.77 8.26
CA GLY A 56 -6.15 11.31 6.98
C GLY A 56 -5.85 12.22 5.79
N ARG A 57 -5.00 13.24 5.96
CA ARG A 57 -4.59 14.11 4.86
C ARG A 57 -3.64 13.38 3.92
N VAL A 58 -3.85 13.55 2.63
CA VAL A 58 -2.97 12.95 1.61
C VAL A 58 -1.66 13.73 1.58
N VAL A 59 -0.57 13.05 1.89
CA VAL A 59 0.79 13.57 1.81
C VAL A 59 1.33 13.42 0.40
N ALA A 60 1.18 12.24 -0.16
CA ALA A 60 1.55 11.95 -1.54
C ALA A 60 0.80 10.72 -2.06
N SER A 61 0.66 10.63 -3.38
CA SER A 61 0.09 9.47 -4.04
C SER A 61 0.69 9.25 -5.41
N MET A 62 0.57 8.05 -5.95
CA MET A 62 1.06 7.73 -7.29
C MET A 62 0.17 6.71 -8.00
N SER A 63 0.17 6.80 -9.32
CA SER A 63 -0.31 5.76 -10.22
C SER A 63 0.83 5.40 -11.17
N GLN A 64 1.03 4.11 -11.40
CA GLN A 64 2.04 3.60 -12.32
C GLN A 64 1.45 2.52 -13.21
N ARG A 65 1.76 2.58 -14.51
CA ARG A 65 1.42 1.55 -15.48
C ARG A 65 2.66 0.71 -15.77
N LEU A 66 2.53 -0.60 -15.65
CA LEU A 66 3.58 -1.55 -16.01
C LEU A 66 3.20 -2.28 -17.30
N GLN A 67 4.08 -2.26 -18.26
CA GLN A 67 3.96 -3.03 -19.51
C GLN A 67 4.47 -4.47 -19.28
N ALA A 68 3.75 -5.24 -18.49
CA ALA A 68 4.11 -6.62 -18.21
C ALA A 68 2.87 -7.48 -17.99
N PRO A 69 2.83 -8.67 -18.56
CA PRO A 69 1.76 -9.64 -18.33
C PRO A 69 1.97 -10.34 -16.99
N LEU A 70 1.78 -9.62 -15.88
CA LEU A 70 1.96 -10.13 -14.55
C LEU A 70 0.69 -10.86 -14.06
N ALA A 71 0.88 -11.95 -13.31
CA ALA A 71 -0.20 -12.58 -12.57
C ALA A 71 -0.69 -11.68 -11.42
N ALA A 72 -1.94 -11.87 -10.98
CA ALA A 72 -2.54 -11.03 -9.95
C ALA A 72 -1.67 -10.91 -8.69
N LEU A 73 -1.12 -12.03 -8.20
CA LEU A 73 -0.25 -12.04 -7.02
C LEU A 73 1.04 -11.24 -7.23
N GLU A 74 1.64 -11.32 -8.43
CA GLU A 74 2.84 -10.55 -8.76
C GLU A 74 2.56 -9.04 -8.80
N ILE A 75 1.39 -8.64 -9.32
CA ILE A 75 0.97 -7.23 -9.36
C ILE A 75 0.81 -6.70 -7.95
N GLU A 76 0.19 -7.46 -7.05
CA GLU A 76 0.02 -7.08 -5.65
C GLU A 76 1.37 -6.96 -4.92
N ALA A 77 2.28 -7.91 -5.14
CA ALA A 77 3.63 -7.83 -4.60
C ALA A 77 4.40 -6.62 -5.14
N LYS A 78 4.28 -6.32 -6.44
CA LYS A 78 4.86 -5.13 -7.07
C LYS A 78 4.28 -3.83 -6.54
N ALA A 79 3.00 -3.81 -6.18
CA ALA A 79 2.37 -2.63 -5.61
C ALA A 79 2.98 -2.27 -4.24
N ILE A 80 3.18 -3.25 -3.37
CA ILE A 80 3.78 -3.00 -2.05
C ILE A 80 5.29 -2.70 -2.16
N GLU A 81 6.00 -3.27 -3.14
CA GLU A 81 7.39 -2.90 -3.44
C GLU A 81 7.48 -1.42 -3.87
N ALA A 82 6.61 -1.00 -4.79
CA ALA A 82 6.51 0.39 -5.21
C ALA A 82 6.16 1.33 -4.03
N ALA A 83 5.28 0.89 -3.13
CA ALA A 83 4.94 1.63 -1.93
C ALA A 83 6.14 1.83 -1.00
N ALA A 84 6.97 0.80 -0.81
CA ALA A 84 8.18 0.88 0.01
C ALA A 84 9.21 1.84 -0.59
N MET A 85 9.40 1.79 -1.91
CA MET A 85 10.26 2.73 -2.64
C MET A 85 9.73 4.16 -2.52
N PHE A 86 8.44 4.35 -2.78
CA PHE A 86 7.78 5.66 -2.72
C PHE A 86 7.85 6.30 -1.34
N ALA A 87 7.57 5.53 -0.27
CA ALA A 87 7.67 6.00 1.12
C ALA A 87 9.08 6.47 1.47
N ARG A 88 10.10 5.73 1.05
CA ARG A 88 11.50 6.11 1.20
C ARG A 88 11.81 7.41 0.43
N ASP A 89 11.36 7.52 -0.80
CA ASP A 89 11.66 8.64 -1.69
C ASP A 89 11.00 9.95 -1.23
N ILE A 90 9.80 9.89 -0.63
CA ILE A 90 9.17 11.05 0.03
C ILE A 90 9.68 11.30 1.46
N GLY A 91 10.57 10.46 1.98
CA GLY A 91 11.30 10.69 3.22
C GLY A 91 10.54 10.41 4.51
N ILE A 92 9.41 9.71 4.48
CA ILE A 92 8.66 9.34 5.69
C ILE A 92 9.35 8.20 6.43
N GLN A 93 9.40 8.29 7.79
CA GLN A 93 10.24 7.41 8.61
C GLN A 93 9.48 6.49 9.57
N ASN A 94 8.18 6.73 9.80
CA ASN A 94 7.31 5.87 10.60
C ASN A 94 6.14 5.48 9.71
N VAL A 95 6.14 4.25 9.22
CA VAL A 95 5.23 3.84 8.14
C VAL A 95 4.47 2.57 8.49
N ASP A 96 3.15 2.64 8.39
CA ASP A 96 2.21 1.53 8.45
C ASP A 96 1.77 1.20 7.01
N PHE A 97 2.36 0.16 6.41
CA PHE A 97 2.01 -0.31 5.08
C PHE A 97 0.77 -1.20 5.14
N GLU A 98 -0.21 -0.93 4.28
CA GLU A 98 -1.41 -1.76 4.15
C GLU A 98 -1.63 -2.22 2.70
N SER A 99 -1.99 -3.48 2.55
CA SER A 99 -2.47 -4.10 1.30
C SER A 99 -3.66 -5.01 1.60
N ASP A 100 -4.53 -5.21 0.63
CA ASP A 100 -5.64 -6.15 0.74
C ASP A 100 -5.28 -7.58 0.29
N ASN A 101 -4.02 -7.82 -0.01
CA ASN A 101 -3.50 -9.15 -0.30
C ASN A 101 -2.86 -9.79 0.94
N LEU A 102 -3.58 -10.71 1.58
CA LEU A 102 -3.12 -11.39 2.78
C LEU A 102 -1.83 -12.18 2.57
N GLN A 103 -1.67 -12.84 1.42
CA GLN A 103 -0.51 -13.67 1.13
C GLN A 103 0.78 -12.84 1.05
N VAL A 104 0.71 -11.66 0.42
CA VAL A 104 1.84 -10.72 0.35
C VAL A 104 2.17 -10.16 1.74
N CYS A 105 1.15 -9.75 2.51
CA CYS A 105 1.37 -9.25 3.87
C CYS A 105 2.01 -10.30 4.79
N SER A 106 1.49 -11.53 4.81
CA SER A 106 2.04 -12.62 5.64
C SER A 106 3.47 -12.98 5.25
N ALA A 107 3.80 -12.95 3.96
CA ALA A 107 5.18 -13.16 3.50
C ALA A 107 6.13 -12.06 3.98
N LEU A 108 5.71 -10.79 3.94
CA LEU A 108 6.50 -9.64 4.43
C LEU A 108 6.66 -9.66 5.95
N GLN A 109 5.65 -10.12 6.69
CA GLN A 109 5.69 -10.30 8.14
C GLN A 109 6.55 -11.51 8.57
N GLY A 110 6.94 -12.37 7.62
CA GLY A 110 7.67 -13.60 7.90
C GLY A 110 6.83 -14.69 8.55
N GLU A 111 5.50 -14.61 8.43
CA GLU A 111 4.56 -15.60 8.93
C GLU A 111 4.45 -16.82 8.00
N THR A 112 4.64 -16.60 6.71
CA THR A 112 4.64 -17.61 5.65
C THR A 112 5.84 -17.43 4.73
N GLU A 113 6.28 -18.50 4.09
CA GLU A 113 7.25 -18.41 3.02
C GLU A 113 6.61 -17.80 1.76
N ALA A 114 7.34 -16.89 1.12
CA ALA A 114 6.93 -16.35 -0.16
C ALA A 114 6.95 -17.45 -1.23
N SER A 115 5.92 -17.50 -2.06
CA SER A 115 5.95 -18.38 -3.23
C SER A 115 7.12 -18.01 -4.15
N THR A 116 7.64 -18.96 -4.90
CA THR A 116 8.77 -18.74 -5.82
C THR A 116 8.51 -17.60 -6.80
N THR A 117 7.26 -17.40 -7.20
CA THR A 117 6.82 -16.34 -8.11
C THR A 117 7.09 -14.93 -7.59
N ILE A 118 6.93 -14.71 -6.28
CA ILE A 118 7.08 -13.38 -5.67
C ILE A 118 8.28 -13.26 -4.72
N ALA A 119 9.04 -14.32 -4.51
CA ALA A 119 10.13 -14.35 -3.53
C ALA A 119 11.15 -13.22 -3.73
N ASN A 120 11.56 -12.94 -4.98
CA ASN A 120 12.48 -11.85 -5.29
C ASN A 120 11.86 -10.48 -5.05
N ILE A 121 10.55 -10.32 -5.32
CA ILE A 121 9.82 -9.07 -5.08
C ILE A 121 9.72 -8.81 -3.57
N ILE A 122 9.40 -9.84 -2.79
CA ILE A 122 9.37 -9.75 -1.31
C ILE A 122 10.75 -9.37 -0.77
N ALA A 123 11.83 -10.00 -1.26
CA ALA A 123 13.19 -9.64 -0.85
C ALA A 123 13.55 -8.18 -1.19
N GLY A 124 13.19 -7.71 -2.39
CA GLY A 124 13.36 -6.31 -2.79
C GLY A 124 12.55 -5.35 -1.92
N THR A 125 11.30 -5.69 -1.63
CA THR A 125 10.44 -4.91 -0.74
C THR A 125 11.05 -4.77 0.65
N LEU A 126 11.49 -5.86 1.26
CA LEU A 126 12.17 -5.86 2.56
C LEU A 126 13.44 -5.02 2.55
N PHE A 127 14.23 -5.09 1.48
CA PHE A 127 15.42 -4.24 1.31
C PHE A 127 15.08 -2.75 1.36
N HIS A 128 14.00 -2.31 0.70
CA HIS A 128 13.55 -0.91 0.74
C HIS A 128 12.97 -0.53 2.10
N MET A 129 12.18 -1.41 2.73
CA MET A 129 11.60 -1.20 4.05
C MET A 129 12.66 -1.07 5.15
N HIS A 130 13.78 -1.81 5.05
CA HIS A 130 14.89 -1.69 6.01
C HIS A 130 15.60 -0.33 6.00
N GLN A 131 15.39 0.49 4.97
CA GLN A 131 15.92 1.86 4.90
C GLN A 131 14.98 2.88 5.57
N ILE A 132 13.80 2.46 6.01
CA ILE A 132 12.84 3.26 6.76
C ILE A 132 13.01 2.95 8.26
N ARG A 133 12.92 3.95 9.10
CA ARG A 133 13.25 3.82 10.53
C ARG A 133 12.32 2.87 11.29
N HIS A 134 11.01 3.03 11.11
CA HIS A 134 9.99 2.18 11.72
C HIS A 134 8.98 1.77 10.65
N VAL A 135 8.76 0.48 10.55
CA VAL A 135 7.85 -0.12 9.57
C VAL A 135 6.95 -1.13 10.25
N GLU A 136 5.67 -1.03 9.97
CA GLU A 136 4.68 -2.07 10.20
C GLU A 136 4.06 -2.47 8.86
N VAL A 137 3.64 -3.73 8.74
CA VAL A 137 2.91 -4.24 7.57
C VAL A 137 1.63 -4.85 8.07
N ARG A 138 0.50 -4.50 7.47
CA ARG A 138 -0.83 -4.98 7.86
C ARG A 138 -1.65 -5.38 6.64
N HIS A 139 -2.46 -6.41 6.83
CA HIS A 139 -3.53 -6.71 5.90
C HIS A 139 -4.74 -5.82 6.21
N THR A 140 -5.36 -5.29 5.18
CA THR A 140 -6.66 -4.61 5.26
C THR A 140 -7.65 -5.24 4.29
N ARG A 141 -8.94 -5.02 4.46
CA ARG A 141 -9.91 -5.43 3.46
C ARG A 141 -10.03 -4.38 2.36
N ARG A 142 -10.60 -4.78 1.22
CA ARG A 142 -10.76 -3.92 0.06
C ARG A 142 -11.49 -2.61 0.36
N GLU A 143 -12.44 -2.64 1.30
CA GLU A 143 -13.17 -1.46 1.77
C GLU A 143 -12.25 -0.41 2.40
N GLY A 144 -11.20 -0.83 3.10
CA GLY A 144 -10.16 0.05 3.66
C GLY A 144 -9.07 0.44 2.65
N ASN A 145 -9.05 -0.16 1.44
CA ASN A 145 -8.02 0.04 0.42
C ASN A 145 -8.54 0.75 -0.86
N LYS A 146 -9.74 1.32 -0.83
CA LYS A 146 -10.40 1.90 -2.02
C LYS A 146 -9.62 3.00 -2.71
N ALA A 147 -8.91 3.84 -1.95
CA ALA A 147 -8.13 4.94 -2.52
C ALA A 147 -6.96 4.40 -3.38
N ALA A 148 -6.18 3.44 -2.85
CA ALA A 148 -5.12 2.78 -3.60
C ALA A 148 -5.68 2.04 -4.82
N HIS A 149 -6.83 1.37 -4.68
CA HIS A 149 -7.52 0.72 -5.80
C HIS A 149 -7.91 1.71 -6.91
N GLY A 150 -8.43 2.89 -6.56
CA GLY A 150 -8.74 3.94 -7.53
C GLY A 150 -7.49 4.42 -8.29
N LEU A 151 -6.37 4.57 -7.59
CA LEU A 151 -5.08 4.93 -8.18
C LEU A 151 -4.53 3.84 -9.10
N ALA A 152 -4.63 2.56 -8.71
CA ALA A 152 -4.22 1.42 -9.54
C ALA A 152 -5.03 1.37 -10.85
N LYS A 153 -6.34 1.57 -10.78
CA LYS A 153 -7.20 1.65 -11.97
C LYS A 153 -6.91 2.86 -12.85
N ARG A 154 -6.52 4.00 -12.27
CA ARG A 154 -6.14 5.22 -12.99
C ARG A 154 -4.97 4.96 -13.94
N ALA A 155 -4.10 4.02 -13.62
CA ALA A 155 -2.97 3.62 -14.46
C ALA A 155 -3.38 3.23 -15.90
N GLN A 156 -4.63 2.84 -16.13
CA GLN A 156 -5.15 2.58 -17.47
C GLN A 156 -5.13 3.83 -18.38
N SER A 157 -5.22 5.02 -17.79
CA SER A 157 -5.37 6.30 -18.50
C SER A 157 -4.10 7.15 -18.47
N ILE A 158 -2.97 6.58 -18.09
CA ILE A 158 -1.66 7.25 -18.08
C ILE A 158 -0.66 6.45 -18.91
N ASP A 159 0.39 7.10 -19.39
CA ASP A 159 1.38 6.43 -20.23
C ASP A 159 2.37 5.61 -19.43
N ASP A 160 2.83 6.09 -18.27
CA ASP A 160 3.82 5.41 -17.45
C ASP A 160 3.58 5.67 -15.94
N PHE A 161 3.90 6.87 -15.48
CA PHE A 161 3.91 7.22 -14.05
C PHE A 161 3.39 8.64 -13.82
N VAL A 162 2.56 8.81 -12.80
CA VAL A 162 2.11 10.12 -12.29
C VAL A 162 2.12 10.09 -10.77
N SER A 163 2.64 11.15 -10.15
CA SER A 163 2.57 11.37 -8.72
C SER A 163 1.92 12.71 -8.37
N TRP A 164 1.31 12.75 -7.21
CA TRP A 164 0.73 13.96 -6.61
C TRP A 164 1.33 14.12 -5.22
N VAL A 165 1.82 15.32 -4.93
CA VAL A 165 2.42 15.68 -3.63
C VAL A 165 1.61 16.83 -3.03
N GLU A 166 1.36 16.77 -1.73
CA GLU A 166 0.59 17.76 -0.97
C GLU A 166 -0.81 18.06 -1.53
N GLY A 167 -1.44 17.07 -2.14
CA GLY A 167 -2.78 17.21 -2.69
C GLY A 167 -3.47 15.88 -2.97
N THR A 168 -4.79 15.92 -2.91
CA THR A 168 -5.62 14.75 -3.25
C THR A 168 -5.97 14.78 -4.73
N PRO A 169 -5.64 13.73 -5.49
CA PRO A 169 -6.11 13.60 -6.87
C PRO A 169 -7.64 13.72 -6.94
N PRO A 170 -8.21 14.54 -7.83
CA PRO A 170 -9.66 14.82 -7.84
C PRO A 170 -10.52 13.56 -7.94
N PHE A 171 -10.08 12.54 -8.66
CA PHE A 171 -10.84 11.31 -8.91
C PHE A 171 -10.97 10.38 -7.70
N ILE A 172 -10.16 10.57 -6.64
CA ILE A 172 -10.28 9.82 -5.37
C ILE A 172 -10.76 10.70 -4.21
N ASN A 173 -11.04 11.98 -4.44
CA ASN A 173 -11.39 12.92 -3.37
C ASN A 173 -12.62 12.47 -2.57
N SER A 174 -13.65 11.96 -3.23
CA SER A 174 -14.85 11.44 -2.56
C SER A 174 -14.54 10.24 -1.65
N VAL A 175 -13.61 9.37 -2.06
CA VAL A 175 -13.16 8.23 -1.25
C VAL A 175 -12.44 8.72 -0.01
N ILE A 176 -11.51 9.67 -0.17
CA ILE A 176 -10.75 10.24 0.96
C ILE A 176 -11.69 10.91 1.98
N LEU A 177 -12.63 11.73 1.51
CA LEU A 177 -13.62 12.37 2.39
C LEU A 177 -14.48 11.34 3.13
N SER A 178 -14.91 10.28 2.45
CA SER A 178 -15.68 9.21 3.07
C SER A 178 -14.87 8.46 4.13
N ASP A 179 -13.59 8.16 3.85
CA ASP A 179 -12.68 7.50 4.79
C ASP A 179 -12.49 8.34 6.06
N VAL A 180 -12.16 9.62 5.89
CA VAL A 180 -11.93 10.57 7.00
C VAL A 180 -13.20 10.73 7.84
N ASN A 181 -14.35 10.94 7.20
CA ASN A 181 -15.62 11.07 7.92
C ASN A 181 -15.93 9.82 8.77
N ARG A 182 -15.73 8.61 8.20
CA ARG A 182 -15.97 7.36 8.94
C ARG A 182 -14.95 7.10 10.05
N ALA A 183 -13.71 7.56 9.87
CA ALA A 183 -12.64 7.34 10.83
C ALA A 183 -12.77 8.23 12.09
N PHE A 184 -13.31 9.45 11.93
CA PHE A 184 -13.39 10.46 12.99
C PHE A 184 -14.82 10.80 13.43
N GLN A 185 -15.84 10.14 12.88
CA GLN A 185 -17.19 10.17 13.45
C GLN A 185 -17.27 9.09 14.55
N GLU A 186 -17.43 9.54 15.79
CA GLU A 186 -17.82 8.71 16.93
C GLU A 186 -19.28 8.23 16.83
#